data_790559040714ab30e39ba3da867d9e7f
#
_entry.id   790559040714ab30e39ba3da867d9e7f
#
_cell.length_a   1.000
_cell.length_b   1.000
_cell.length_c   1.000
_cell.angle_alpha   90.00
_cell.angle_beta   90.00
_cell.angle_gamma   90.00
#
_symmetry.space_group_name_H-M   'P 1'
#
loop_
_entity.id
_entity.type
_entity.pdbx_description
1 polymer ?
#
loop_
_entity_poly.entity_id
_entity_poly.type
_entity_poly.pdbx_seq_one_letter_code
_entity_poly.pdbx_strand_id
1 'polypeptide(L)'
;MAQLTCQNLCAGYDGRPVLQDLNFELLAGDYLCIVGENGSGKSTLMKTILGLQAPISGRILTGDGLRKNEIGYLPQQTVVQKDFPASVREIVLSGCQGRCGSRPFYNKEEKNLAVDAMEKMQITRLARRCYRELSGGQQQRVLLARALCATQKMLLLDEPVSGLDPKVTAEMYALIEKLNREGGITVIMISHDVAAAVRYASHILHIGDTVFFGTRADYLQSPQGRLFDVKKGGDSQ
;
A
#
# COMPACT_ATOMS: atom_id res chain seq x y z
N MET A 1 6.93 -10.96 16.91
CA MET A 1 7.53 -11.73 15.78
C MET A 1 7.38 -10.88 14.53
N ALA A 2 8.26 -11.07 13.51
CA ALA A 2 8.09 -10.38 12.25
C ALA A 2 6.77 -10.79 11.59
N GLN A 3 6.05 -9.81 11.04
CA GLN A 3 4.81 -10.04 10.30
C GLN A 3 5.09 -10.36 8.83
N LEU A 4 6.14 -9.76 8.28
CA LEU A 4 6.66 -10.05 6.93
C LEU A 4 8.18 -10.07 6.97
N THR A 5 8.79 -11.11 6.36
CA THR A 5 10.25 -11.21 6.23
C THR A 5 10.61 -11.53 4.78
N CYS A 6 11.46 -10.72 4.16
CA CYS A 6 12.12 -11.02 2.90
C CYS A 6 13.52 -11.55 3.18
N GLN A 7 13.88 -12.70 2.61
CA GLN A 7 15.19 -13.35 2.79
C GLN A 7 15.84 -13.64 1.45
N ASN A 8 16.97 -12.99 1.17
CA ASN A 8 17.78 -13.11 -0.04
C ASN A 8 16.91 -13.07 -1.31
N LEU A 9 15.92 -12.17 -1.31
CA LEU A 9 14.90 -12.11 -2.34
C LEU A 9 15.50 -11.59 -3.64
N CYS A 10 15.37 -12.40 -4.70
CA CYS A 10 15.64 -12.02 -6.06
C CYS A 10 14.31 -12.09 -6.85
N ALA A 11 13.91 -10.96 -7.45
CA ALA A 11 12.65 -10.87 -8.20
C ALA A 11 12.86 -10.17 -9.55
N GLY A 12 12.12 -10.58 -10.57
CA GLY A 12 12.26 -10.07 -11.93
C GLY A 12 11.32 -10.76 -12.90
N TYR A 13 11.55 -10.61 -14.19
CA TYR A 13 10.73 -11.17 -15.27
C TYR A 13 11.57 -12.05 -16.18
N ASP A 14 11.02 -13.17 -16.64
CA ASP A 14 11.64 -14.10 -17.59
C ASP A 14 13.08 -14.49 -17.21
N GLY A 15 13.31 -14.75 -15.92
CA GLY A 15 14.63 -15.10 -15.39
C GLY A 15 15.62 -13.93 -15.30
N ARG A 16 15.23 -12.71 -15.71
CA ARG A 16 16.06 -11.51 -15.59
C ARG A 16 15.76 -10.79 -14.28
N PRO A 17 16.73 -10.72 -13.35
CA PRO A 17 16.51 -10.08 -12.07
C PRO A 17 16.42 -8.55 -12.21
N VAL A 18 15.42 -7.96 -11.56
CA VAL A 18 15.28 -6.51 -11.38
C VAL A 18 15.64 -6.13 -9.95
N LEU A 19 15.37 -7.03 -9.00
CA LEU A 19 15.76 -6.91 -7.59
C LEU A 19 16.63 -8.10 -7.23
N GLN A 20 17.71 -7.84 -6.50
CA GLN A 20 18.66 -8.88 -6.07
C GLN A 20 18.98 -8.71 -4.59
N ASP A 21 19.14 -9.83 -3.91
CA ASP A 21 19.59 -9.94 -2.51
C ASP A 21 18.86 -9.02 -1.52
N LEU A 22 17.56 -8.85 -1.71
CA LEU A 22 16.75 -7.99 -0.86
C LEU A 22 16.43 -8.70 0.46
N ASN A 23 16.83 -8.07 1.55
CA ASN A 23 16.63 -8.57 2.91
C ASN A 23 15.99 -7.48 3.78
N PHE A 24 14.81 -7.76 4.37
CA PHE A 24 14.19 -6.88 5.37
C PHE A 24 13.13 -7.62 6.17
N GLU A 25 12.79 -7.05 7.32
CA GLU A 25 11.74 -7.53 8.21
C GLU A 25 10.82 -6.38 8.61
N LEU A 26 9.52 -6.68 8.72
CA LEU A 26 8.50 -5.76 9.22
C LEU A 26 7.78 -6.39 10.40
N LEU A 27 7.61 -5.62 11.46
CA LEU A 27 6.81 -5.97 12.62
C LEU A 27 5.36 -5.52 12.41
N ALA A 28 4.45 -6.08 13.20
CA ALA A 28 3.06 -5.61 13.22
C ALA A 28 3.00 -4.13 13.62
N GLY A 29 2.25 -3.34 12.86
CA GLY A 29 2.13 -1.89 13.06
C GLY A 29 3.23 -1.05 12.40
N ASP A 30 4.22 -1.65 11.74
CA ASP A 30 5.20 -0.87 10.98
C ASP A 30 4.55 -0.18 9.78
N TYR A 31 5.12 0.97 9.41
CA TYR A 31 4.81 1.69 8.20
C TYR A 31 6.06 1.75 7.31
N LEU A 32 6.13 0.86 6.31
CA LEU A 32 7.20 0.85 5.31
C LEU A 32 6.81 1.71 4.11
N CYS A 33 7.66 2.67 3.76
CA CYS A 33 7.56 3.36 2.48
C CYS A 33 8.67 2.86 1.53
N ILE A 34 8.26 2.39 0.34
CA ILE A 34 9.16 1.95 -0.73
C ILE A 34 9.30 3.12 -1.71
N VAL A 35 10.51 3.64 -1.83
CA VAL A 35 10.85 4.75 -2.73
C VAL A 35 11.92 4.34 -3.74
N GLY A 36 12.05 5.10 -4.81
CA GLY A 36 13.05 4.86 -5.86
C GLY A 36 12.55 5.29 -7.23
N GLU A 37 13.42 5.28 -8.22
CA GLU A 37 13.12 5.69 -9.60
C GLU A 37 12.12 4.76 -10.29
N ASN A 38 11.55 5.24 -11.41
CA ASN A 38 10.70 4.40 -12.26
C ASN A 38 11.53 3.25 -12.85
N GLY A 39 10.95 2.05 -12.85
CA GLY A 39 11.65 0.84 -13.32
C GLY A 39 12.58 0.18 -12.29
N SER A 40 12.78 0.75 -11.10
CA SER A 40 13.67 0.17 -10.08
C SER A 40 13.19 -1.16 -9.45
N GLY A 41 11.98 -1.63 -9.78
CA GLY A 41 11.47 -2.91 -9.28
C GLY A 41 10.44 -2.83 -8.15
N LYS A 42 10.00 -1.63 -7.75
CA LYS A 42 9.02 -1.43 -6.67
C LYS A 42 7.73 -2.25 -6.87
N SER A 43 7.13 -2.13 -8.06
CA SER A 43 5.90 -2.89 -8.40
C SER A 43 6.17 -4.39 -8.54
N THR A 44 7.39 -4.80 -8.94
CA THR A 44 7.80 -6.21 -8.95
C THR A 44 7.85 -6.76 -7.53
N LEU A 45 8.46 -6.04 -6.58
CA LEU A 45 8.46 -6.40 -5.17
C LEU A 45 7.04 -6.53 -4.62
N MET A 46 6.17 -5.55 -4.90
CA MET A 46 4.78 -5.56 -4.47
C MET A 46 4.03 -6.80 -4.97
N LYS A 47 4.16 -7.13 -6.27
CA LYS A 47 3.55 -8.33 -6.86
C LYS A 47 4.09 -9.62 -6.23
N THR A 48 5.39 -9.64 -5.91
CA THR A 48 6.02 -10.80 -5.26
C THR A 48 5.51 -10.97 -3.83
N ILE A 49 5.36 -9.88 -3.06
CA ILE A 49 4.78 -9.92 -1.70
C ILE A 49 3.34 -10.42 -1.74
N LEU A 50 2.55 -10.00 -2.73
CA LEU A 50 1.17 -10.45 -2.93
C LEU A 50 1.06 -11.90 -3.42
N GLY A 51 2.18 -12.53 -3.80
CA GLY A 51 2.19 -13.88 -4.40
C GLY A 51 1.63 -13.90 -5.83
N LEU A 52 1.47 -12.75 -6.48
CA LEU A 52 1.06 -12.62 -7.89
C LEU A 52 2.18 -12.97 -8.86
N GLN A 53 3.41 -12.95 -8.37
CA GLN A 53 4.62 -13.30 -9.10
C GLN A 53 5.54 -14.13 -8.19
N ALA A 54 6.06 -15.24 -8.70
CA ALA A 54 7.05 -16.03 -7.98
C ALA A 54 8.41 -15.29 -7.96
N PRO A 55 9.17 -15.35 -6.86
CA PRO A 55 10.54 -14.88 -6.86
C PRO A 55 11.42 -15.77 -7.75
N ILE A 56 12.50 -15.21 -8.30
CA ILE A 56 13.54 -15.98 -9.00
C ILE A 56 14.32 -16.83 -8.00
N SER A 57 14.67 -16.25 -6.84
CA SER A 57 15.28 -16.96 -5.71
C SER A 57 14.96 -16.23 -4.39
N GLY A 58 15.33 -16.86 -3.27
CA GLY A 58 14.97 -16.34 -1.96
C GLY A 58 13.52 -16.65 -1.59
N ARG A 59 13.02 -16.00 -0.55
CA ARG A 59 11.66 -16.26 -0.06
C ARG A 59 11.06 -15.07 0.67
N ILE A 60 9.72 -15.02 0.66
CA ILE A 60 8.92 -14.12 1.49
C ILE A 60 8.13 -14.97 2.48
N LEU A 61 8.32 -14.70 3.76
CA LEU A 61 7.66 -15.38 4.87
C LEU A 61 6.66 -14.43 5.51
N THR A 62 5.47 -14.96 5.81
CA THR A 62 4.48 -14.27 6.64
C THR A 62 4.47 -14.89 8.03
N GLY A 63 4.42 -14.05 9.05
CA GLY A 63 4.39 -14.45 10.45
C GLY A 63 3.30 -13.70 11.22
N ASP A 64 3.30 -13.82 12.54
CA ASP A 64 2.35 -13.16 13.43
C ASP A 64 0.88 -13.35 13.03
N GLY A 65 0.56 -14.57 12.56
CA GLY A 65 -0.79 -14.94 12.12
C GLY A 65 -1.26 -14.25 10.85
N LEU A 66 -0.40 -13.56 10.09
CA LEU A 66 -0.75 -13.02 8.77
C LEU A 66 -0.82 -14.13 7.73
N ARG A 67 -1.93 -14.24 7.03
CA ARG A 67 -2.07 -15.13 5.86
C ARG A 67 -1.96 -14.31 4.58
N LYS A 68 -1.43 -14.90 3.51
CA LYS A 68 -1.26 -14.20 2.22
C LYS A 68 -2.56 -13.63 1.66
N ASN A 69 -3.70 -14.30 1.88
CA ASN A 69 -5.02 -13.84 1.47
C ASN A 69 -5.65 -12.80 2.42
N GLU A 70 -4.95 -12.42 3.49
CA GLU A 70 -5.36 -11.38 4.45
C GLU A 70 -4.58 -10.06 4.23
N ILE A 71 -3.93 -9.90 3.09
CA ILE A 71 -3.28 -8.64 2.70
C ILE A 71 -4.25 -7.83 1.86
N GLY A 72 -4.58 -6.64 2.32
CA GLY A 72 -5.40 -5.70 1.57
C GLY A 72 -4.55 -4.98 0.54
N TYR A 73 -4.98 -4.99 -0.71
CA TYR A 73 -4.23 -4.35 -1.80
C TYR A 73 -5.01 -3.23 -2.46
N LEU A 74 -4.37 -2.07 -2.55
CA LEU A 74 -4.81 -0.95 -3.35
C LEU A 74 -3.84 -0.80 -4.53
N PRO A 75 -4.23 -1.22 -5.74
CA PRO A 75 -3.40 -1.09 -6.93
C PRO A 75 -3.34 0.37 -7.41
N GLN A 76 -2.31 0.68 -8.18
CA GLN A 76 -2.26 1.91 -8.96
C GLN A 76 -3.48 1.99 -9.88
N GLN A 77 -4.19 3.12 -9.83
CA GLN A 77 -5.47 3.29 -10.52
C GLN A 77 -5.27 3.47 -12.02
N THR A 78 -5.93 2.64 -12.82
CA THR A 78 -5.96 2.76 -14.29
C THR A 78 -7.19 3.55 -14.76
N VAL A 79 -7.13 4.10 -16.00
CA VAL A 79 -8.25 4.85 -16.59
C VAL A 79 -9.52 3.99 -16.67
N VAL A 80 -9.40 2.72 -17.03
CA VAL A 80 -10.53 1.78 -17.14
C VAL A 80 -11.21 1.55 -15.79
N GLN A 81 -10.44 1.51 -14.70
CA GLN A 81 -10.99 1.34 -13.36
C GLN A 81 -11.79 2.55 -12.89
N LYS A 82 -11.46 3.76 -13.37
CA LYS A 82 -12.19 4.99 -13.01
C LYS A 82 -13.62 5.02 -13.54
N ASP A 83 -13.90 4.32 -14.61
CA ASP A 83 -15.20 4.33 -15.31
C ASP A 83 -16.11 3.14 -14.95
N PHE A 84 -15.81 2.44 -13.86
CA PHE A 84 -16.53 1.23 -13.47
C PHE A 84 -17.98 1.55 -13.00
N PRO A 85 -19.02 0.95 -13.63
CA PRO A 85 -20.42 1.31 -13.39
C PRO A 85 -21.04 0.54 -12.21
N ALA A 86 -20.41 0.59 -11.03
CA ALA A 86 -20.96 -0.02 -9.81
C ALA A 86 -21.14 1.02 -8.70
N SER A 87 -21.99 0.75 -7.74
CA SER A 87 -22.14 1.58 -6.56
C SER A 87 -20.91 1.48 -5.64
N VAL A 88 -20.64 2.53 -4.88
CA VAL A 88 -19.59 2.53 -3.86
C VAL A 88 -19.71 1.33 -2.93
N ARG A 89 -20.93 1.01 -2.47
CA ARG A 89 -21.18 -0.12 -1.58
C ARG A 89 -20.77 -1.46 -2.22
N GLU A 90 -21.09 -1.68 -3.49
CA GLU A 90 -20.73 -2.92 -4.20
C GLU A 90 -19.22 -3.05 -4.33
N ILE A 91 -18.52 -1.97 -4.68
CA ILE A 91 -17.06 -1.98 -4.78
C ILE A 91 -16.43 -2.27 -3.42
N VAL A 92 -16.84 -1.59 -2.35
CA VAL A 92 -16.28 -1.81 -1.02
C VAL A 92 -16.54 -3.25 -0.56
N LEU A 93 -17.77 -3.73 -0.72
CA LEU A 93 -18.18 -5.08 -0.33
C LEU A 93 -17.42 -6.17 -1.11
N SER A 94 -17.03 -5.90 -2.36
CA SER A 94 -16.20 -6.82 -3.15
C SER A 94 -14.84 -7.12 -2.50
N GLY A 95 -14.35 -6.26 -1.62
CA GLY A 95 -13.15 -6.52 -0.82
C GLY A 95 -13.28 -7.71 0.14
N CYS A 96 -14.52 -8.08 0.51
CA CYS A 96 -14.79 -9.25 1.34
C CYS A 96 -14.82 -10.58 0.56
N GLN A 97 -14.63 -10.57 -0.77
CA GLN A 97 -14.79 -11.77 -1.59
C GLN A 97 -13.89 -12.94 -1.14
N GLY A 98 -12.65 -12.66 -0.73
CA GLY A 98 -11.74 -13.67 -0.20
C GLY A 98 -12.21 -14.33 1.12
N ARG A 99 -13.19 -13.73 1.82
CA ARG A 99 -13.78 -14.25 3.07
C ARG A 99 -15.01 -15.11 2.83
N CYS A 100 -15.63 -15.01 1.64
CA CYS A 100 -16.86 -15.75 1.34
C CYS A 100 -16.63 -17.27 1.21
N GLY A 101 -15.43 -17.72 0.89
CA GLY A 101 -15.16 -19.12 0.56
C GLY A 101 -16.03 -19.56 -0.63
N SER A 102 -16.80 -20.65 -0.45
CA SER A 102 -17.74 -21.18 -1.47
C SER A 102 -19.15 -20.55 -1.43
N ARG A 103 -19.40 -19.60 -0.54
CA ARG A 103 -20.73 -18.97 -0.40
C ARG A 103 -21.01 -17.98 -1.54
N PRO A 104 -22.20 -18.00 -2.18
CA PRO A 104 -22.54 -17.10 -3.27
C PRO A 104 -22.94 -15.69 -2.79
N PHE A 105 -23.24 -15.51 -1.49
CA PHE A 105 -23.70 -14.24 -0.93
C PHE A 105 -22.91 -13.83 0.29
N TYR A 106 -22.75 -12.53 0.46
CA TYR A 106 -22.12 -11.91 1.63
C TYR A 106 -23.04 -12.06 2.86
N ASN A 107 -22.46 -12.44 3.98
CA ASN A 107 -23.14 -12.56 5.27
C ASN A 107 -23.24 -11.20 5.99
N LYS A 108 -23.77 -11.19 7.22
CA LYS A 108 -23.97 -9.98 8.03
C LYS A 108 -22.62 -9.37 8.45
N GLU A 109 -21.63 -10.20 8.77
CA GLU A 109 -20.30 -9.76 9.22
C GLU A 109 -19.56 -9.01 8.09
N GLU A 110 -19.57 -9.56 6.88
CA GLU A 110 -18.95 -8.94 5.72
C GLU A 110 -19.64 -7.61 5.34
N LYS A 111 -20.97 -7.56 5.47
CA LYS A 111 -21.72 -6.31 5.26
C LYS A 111 -21.38 -5.26 6.31
N ASN A 112 -21.19 -5.65 7.57
CA ASN A 112 -20.77 -4.75 8.64
C ASN A 112 -19.33 -4.26 8.41
N LEU A 113 -18.40 -5.15 8.04
CA LEU A 113 -17.05 -4.74 7.67
C LEU A 113 -17.02 -3.69 6.56
N ALA A 114 -17.90 -3.84 5.56
CA ALA A 114 -18.00 -2.85 4.48
C ALA A 114 -18.54 -1.49 4.99
N VAL A 115 -19.49 -1.51 5.93
CA VAL A 115 -20.01 -0.28 6.56
C VAL A 115 -18.89 0.39 7.37
N ASP A 116 -18.21 -0.35 8.24
CA ASP A 116 -17.12 0.17 9.06
C ASP A 116 -15.97 0.73 8.21
N ALA A 117 -15.64 0.06 7.11
CA ALA A 117 -14.62 0.54 6.17
C ALA A 117 -15.05 1.85 5.49
N MET A 118 -16.32 1.98 5.10
CA MET A 118 -16.84 3.23 4.53
C MET A 118 -16.87 4.37 5.56
N GLU A 119 -17.13 4.08 6.82
CA GLU A 119 -17.10 5.07 7.91
C GLU A 119 -15.67 5.55 8.16
N LYS A 120 -14.71 4.63 8.30
CA LYS A 120 -13.28 4.96 8.44
C LYS A 120 -12.77 5.84 7.30
N MET A 121 -13.24 5.60 6.07
CA MET A 121 -12.89 6.39 4.89
C MET A 121 -13.76 7.62 4.67
N GLN A 122 -14.75 7.88 5.55
CA GLN A 122 -15.66 9.04 5.48
C GLN A 122 -16.48 9.11 4.18
N ILE A 123 -16.89 7.95 3.65
CA ILE A 123 -17.62 7.84 2.37
C ILE A 123 -19.01 7.20 2.53
N THR A 124 -19.49 6.99 3.74
CA THR A 124 -20.79 6.33 4.01
C THR A 124 -21.95 6.99 3.27
N ARG A 125 -21.98 8.33 3.19
CA ARG A 125 -23.00 9.09 2.45
C ARG A 125 -22.96 8.87 0.93
N LEU A 126 -21.86 8.34 0.40
CA LEU A 126 -21.68 8.04 -1.02
C LEU A 126 -22.04 6.59 -1.37
N ALA A 127 -22.45 5.76 -0.41
CA ALA A 127 -22.63 4.32 -0.55
C ALA A 127 -23.48 3.89 -1.75
N ARG A 128 -24.49 4.70 -2.11
CA ARG A 128 -25.44 4.43 -3.23
C ARG A 128 -25.04 5.14 -4.53
N ARG A 129 -24.00 6.00 -4.53
CA ARG A 129 -23.56 6.70 -5.75
C ARG A 129 -22.78 5.75 -6.65
N CYS A 130 -22.85 6.02 -7.95
CA CYS A 130 -22.03 5.32 -8.92
C CYS A 130 -20.56 5.77 -8.79
N TYR A 131 -19.63 4.81 -8.80
CA TYR A 131 -18.20 5.06 -8.61
C TYR A 131 -17.61 6.03 -9.64
N ARG A 132 -17.99 5.90 -10.91
CA ARG A 132 -17.53 6.78 -11.99
C ARG A 132 -17.92 8.26 -11.83
N GLU A 133 -18.92 8.56 -11.00
CA GLU A 133 -19.40 9.92 -10.73
C GLU A 133 -18.62 10.61 -9.60
N LEU A 134 -17.69 9.90 -8.98
CA LEU A 134 -16.91 10.38 -7.86
C LEU A 134 -15.68 11.16 -8.31
N SER A 135 -15.25 12.13 -7.50
CA SER A 135 -13.94 12.76 -7.67
C SER A 135 -12.81 11.74 -7.46
N GLY A 136 -11.61 12.01 -8.01
CA GLY A 136 -10.45 11.11 -7.86
C GLY A 136 -10.13 10.76 -6.42
N GLY A 137 -10.16 11.73 -5.50
CA GLY A 137 -9.94 11.49 -4.07
C GLY A 137 -11.05 10.64 -3.43
N GLN A 138 -12.31 10.81 -3.84
CA GLN A 138 -13.40 9.95 -3.38
C GLN A 138 -13.24 8.53 -3.92
N GLN A 139 -12.84 8.37 -5.17
CA GLN A 139 -12.54 7.06 -5.75
C GLN A 139 -11.41 6.35 -5.01
N GLN A 140 -10.33 7.04 -4.66
CA GLN A 140 -9.23 6.49 -3.87
C GLN A 140 -9.69 6.05 -2.47
N ARG A 141 -10.52 6.83 -1.79
CA ARG A 141 -11.11 6.45 -0.50
C ARG A 141 -11.98 5.18 -0.62
N VAL A 142 -12.72 5.01 -1.73
CA VAL A 142 -13.50 3.79 -2.00
C VAL A 142 -12.59 2.58 -2.18
N LEU A 143 -11.50 2.71 -2.94
CA LEU A 143 -10.55 1.62 -3.14
C LEU A 143 -9.80 1.26 -1.84
N LEU A 144 -9.47 2.25 -1.02
CA LEU A 144 -8.87 2.00 0.30
C LEU A 144 -9.86 1.31 1.24
N ALA A 145 -11.14 1.73 1.25
CA ALA A 145 -12.20 1.04 1.99
C ALA A 145 -12.37 -0.42 1.53
N ARG A 146 -12.30 -0.67 0.22
CA ARG A 146 -12.32 -2.03 -0.35
C ARG A 146 -11.12 -2.86 0.16
N ALA A 147 -9.91 -2.30 0.17
CA ALA A 147 -8.72 -2.97 0.68
C ALA A 147 -8.87 -3.31 2.17
N LEU A 148 -9.46 -2.43 2.98
CA LEU A 148 -9.74 -2.67 4.40
C LEU A 148 -10.72 -3.82 4.64
N CYS A 149 -11.65 -4.09 3.72
CA CYS A 149 -12.52 -5.25 3.82
C CYS A 149 -11.79 -6.58 3.67
N ALA A 150 -10.69 -6.60 2.91
CA ALA A 150 -9.87 -7.80 2.74
C ALA A 150 -9.04 -8.11 3.98
N THR A 151 -8.60 -7.09 4.73
CA THR A 151 -7.65 -7.24 5.84
C THR A 151 -7.96 -6.34 7.02
N GLN A 152 -7.44 -6.75 8.19
CA GLN A 152 -7.29 -5.91 9.37
C GLN A 152 -5.83 -5.89 9.87
N LYS A 153 -4.91 -6.48 9.12
CA LYS A 153 -3.52 -6.68 9.54
C LYS A 153 -2.50 -5.94 8.69
N MET A 154 -2.60 -6.03 7.36
CA MET A 154 -1.60 -5.45 6.47
C MET A 154 -2.22 -4.87 5.21
N LEU A 155 -1.85 -3.63 4.87
CA LEU A 155 -2.22 -2.94 3.64
C LEU A 155 -1.00 -2.75 2.75
N LEU A 156 -1.15 -3.12 1.47
CA LEU A 156 -0.22 -2.77 0.40
C LEU A 156 -0.85 -1.70 -0.48
N LEU A 157 -0.19 -0.56 -0.60
CA LEU A 157 -0.70 0.63 -1.30
C LEU A 157 0.28 1.02 -2.42
N ASP A 158 -0.18 0.91 -3.67
CA ASP A 158 0.64 1.24 -4.84
C ASP A 158 0.26 2.64 -5.33
N GLU A 159 1.07 3.63 -4.99
CA GLU A 159 0.90 5.05 -5.33
C GLU A 159 -0.50 5.59 -4.99
N PRO A 160 -0.96 5.49 -3.73
CA PRO A 160 -2.36 5.77 -3.36
C PRO A 160 -2.78 7.23 -3.55
N VAL A 161 -1.84 8.14 -3.76
CA VAL A 161 -2.08 9.59 -3.90
C VAL A 161 -1.73 10.13 -5.29
N SER A 162 -1.36 9.25 -6.21
CA SER A 162 -0.97 9.66 -7.57
C SER A 162 -2.11 10.37 -8.29
N GLY A 163 -1.82 11.57 -8.85
CA GLY A 163 -2.79 12.36 -9.60
C GLY A 163 -3.87 13.06 -8.76
N LEU A 164 -3.71 13.12 -7.44
CA LEU A 164 -4.58 13.89 -6.55
C LEU A 164 -4.02 15.29 -6.34
N ASP A 165 -4.91 16.26 -6.06
CA ASP A 165 -4.50 17.59 -5.65
C ASP A 165 -3.83 17.57 -4.26
N PRO A 166 -3.01 18.61 -3.91
CA PRO A 166 -2.23 18.62 -2.67
C PRO A 166 -3.07 18.49 -1.39
N LYS A 167 -4.28 19.07 -1.37
CA LYS A 167 -5.16 19.02 -0.20
C LYS A 167 -5.68 17.59 0.01
N VAL A 168 -6.20 16.98 -1.04
CA VAL A 168 -6.71 15.60 -1.01
C VAL A 168 -5.58 14.61 -0.72
N THR A 169 -4.38 14.86 -1.24
CA THR A 169 -3.16 14.09 -0.92
C THR A 169 -2.87 14.10 0.58
N ALA A 170 -2.86 15.29 1.20
CA ALA A 170 -2.63 15.41 2.65
C ALA A 170 -3.71 14.69 3.47
N GLU A 171 -4.99 14.81 3.08
CA GLU A 171 -6.10 14.10 3.72
C GLU A 171 -5.95 12.58 3.60
N MET A 172 -5.50 12.08 2.45
CA MET A 172 -5.28 10.65 2.24
C MET A 172 -4.15 10.10 3.11
N TYR A 173 -3.01 10.81 3.18
CA TYR A 173 -1.92 10.44 4.08
C TYR A 173 -2.37 10.43 5.55
N ALA A 174 -3.15 11.41 6.00
CA ALA A 174 -3.69 11.45 7.35
C ALA A 174 -4.61 10.25 7.65
N LEU A 175 -5.43 9.82 6.68
CA LEU A 175 -6.26 8.62 6.82
C LEU A 175 -5.41 7.35 6.92
N ILE A 176 -4.37 7.20 6.09
CA ILE A 176 -3.47 6.04 6.11
C ILE A 176 -2.69 6.01 7.44
N GLU A 177 -2.17 7.16 7.89
CA GLU A 177 -1.49 7.29 9.18
C GLU A 177 -2.41 6.88 10.34
N LYS A 178 -3.67 7.31 10.33
CA LYS A 178 -4.66 6.93 11.34
C LYS A 178 -4.92 5.42 11.36
N LEU A 179 -5.04 4.78 10.19
CA LEU A 179 -5.18 3.33 10.09
C LEU A 179 -3.97 2.59 10.69
N ASN A 180 -2.77 3.10 10.46
CA ASN A 180 -1.55 2.53 11.01
C ASN A 180 -1.46 2.74 12.52
N ARG A 181 -1.49 4.00 13.00
CA ARG A 181 -1.22 4.34 14.41
C ARG A 181 -2.35 3.94 15.36
N GLU A 182 -3.60 4.21 14.98
CA GLU A 182 -4.76 3.92 15.84
C GLU A 182 -5.33 2.52 15.57
N GLY A 183 -5.28 2.07 14.31
CA GLY A 183 -5.79 0.77 13.90
C GLY A 183 -4.78 -0.37 14.03
N GLY A 184 -3.50 -0.10 14.28
CA GLY A 184 -2.43 -1.10 14.37
C GLY A 184 -2.16 -1.84 13.05
N ILE A 185 -2.65 -1.31 11.93
CA ILE A 185 -2.50 -1.95 10.62
C ILE A 185 -1.09 -1.70 10.09
N THR A 186 -0.37 -2.75 9.72
CA THR A 186 0.92 -2.63 9.02
C THR A 186 0.68 -2.08 7.62
N VAL A 187 1.45 -1.09 7.22
CA VAL A 187 1.33 -0.45 5.91
C VAL A 187 2.62 -0.64 5.12
N ILE A 188 2.50 -1.10 3.88
CA ILE A 188 3.56 -1.05 2.88
C ILE A 188 3.06 -0.16 1.74
N MET A 189 3.74 0.95 1.48
CA MET A 189 3.33 1.92 0.48
C MET A 189 4.45 2.21 -0.51
N ILE A 190 4.14 2.12 -1.81
CA ILE A 190 5.00 2.69 -2.84
C ILE A 190 4.67 4.18 -2.98
N SER A 191 5.70 5.01 -2.96
CA SER A 191 5.57 6.45 -3.19
C SER A 191 6.75 6.99 -3.98
N HIS A 192 6.48 7.96 -4.85
CA HIS A 192 7.53 8.79 -5.48
C HIS A 192 7.86 10.01 -4.63
N ASP A 193 7.06 10.30 -3.61
CA ASP A 193 7.26 11.42 -2.69
C ASP A 193 8.10 10.99 -1.50
N VAL A 194 9.43 11.24 -1.59
CA VAL A 194 10.37 10.95 -0.51
C VAL A 194 10.09 11.83 0.72
N ALA A 195 9.55 13.05 0.54
CA ALA A 195 9.19 13.92 1.67
C ALA A 195 8.05 13.31 2.50
N ALA A 196 7.04 12.77 1.82
CA ALA A 196 5.97 12.04 2.49
C ALA A 196 6.49 10.75 3.16
N ALA A 197 7.40 10.01 2.51
CA ALA A 197 8.03 8.84 3.10
C ALA A 197 8.74 9.18 4.41
N VAL A 198 9.57 10.21 4.41
CA VAL A 198 10.28 10.69 5.62
C VAL A 198 9.31 11.20 6.70
N ARG A 199 8.17 11.77 6.32
CA ARG A 199 7.19 12.30 7.28
C ARG A 199 6.38 11.22 7.99
N TYR A 200 5.91 10.20 7.27
CA TYR A 200 4.89 9.27 7.76
C TYR A 200 5.42 7.87 8.07
N ALA A 201 6.45 7.40 7.36
CA ALA A 201 6.95 6.04 7.51
C ALA A 201 7.77 5.84 8.80
N SER A 202 7.71 4.64 9.39
CA SER A 202 8.64 4.17 10.42
C SER A 202 9.93 3.62 9.78
N HIS A 203 9.79 2.96 8.63
CA HIS A 203 10.89 2.36 7.86
C HIS A 203 10.84 2.81 6.39
N ILE A 204 12.01 2.93 5.78
CA ILE A 204 12.15 3.28 4.38
C ILE A 204 12.96 2.20 3.66
N LEU A 205 12.44 1.72 2.54
CA LEU A 205 13.16 0.90 1.58
C LEU A 205 13.39 1.75 0.32
N HIS A 206 14.63 2.17 0.10
CA HIS A 206 15.02 2.89 -1.11
C HIS A 206 15.63 1.90 -2.10
N ILE A 207 15.01 1.78 -3.28
CA ILE A 207 15.46 0.91 -4.36
C ILE A 207 16.03 1.79 -5.47
N GLY A 208 17.36 1.71 -5.68
CA GLY A 208 18.12 2.42 -6.69
C GLY A 208 19.37 1.61 -7.06
N ASP A 209 20.44 2.27 -7.51
CA ASP A 209 21.74 1.63 -7.79
C ASP A 209 22.27 0.86 -6.57
N THR A 210 21.97 1.37 -5.38
CA THR A 210 22.18 0.70 -4.10
C THR A 210 20.86 0.61 -3.36
N VAL A 211 20.60 -0.54 -2.74
CA VAL A 211 19.41 -0.74 -1.93
C VAL A 211 19.71 -0.31 -0.50
N PHE A 212 18.79 0.48 0.09
CA PHE A 212 18.80 0.83 1.50
C PHE A 212 17.51 0.35 2.16
N PHE A 213 17.62 -0.30 3.30
CA PHE A 213 16.51 -0.56 4.21
C PHE A 213 16.91 -0.17 5.62
N GLY A 214 16.05 0.56 6.32
CA GLY A 214 16.29 0.97 7.70
C GLY A 214 15.18 1.86 8.25
N THR A 215 15.35 2.32 9.48
CA THR A 215 14.43 3.27 10.08
C THR A 215 14.51 4.63 9.35
N ARG A 216 13.48 5.45 9.57
CA ARG A 216 13.48 6.83 9.06
C ARG A 216 14.72 7.62 9.52
N ALA A 217 15.17 7.40 10.77
CA ALA A 217 16.34 8.09 11.30
C ALA A 217 17.62 7.66 10.57
N ASP A 218 17.79 6.36 10.32
CA ASP A 218 18.93 5.82 9.58
C ASP A 218 18.93 6.31 8.13
N TYR A 219 17.73 6.39 7.51
CA TYR A 219 17.60 6.90 6.14
C TYR A 219 18.08 8.33 6.00
N LEU A 220 17.73 9.22 6.90
CA LEU A 220 18.16 10.62 6.86
C LEU A 220 19.69 10.78 7.01
N GLN A 221 20.37 9.82 7.64
CA GLN A 221 21.82 9.79 7.76
C GLN A 221 22.51 9.09 6.59
N SER A 222 21.77 8.36 5.76
CA SER A 222 22.27 7.63 4.61
C SER A 222 22.69 8.57 3.46
N PRO A 223 23.55 8.11 2.53
CA PRO A 223 23.88 8.87 1.32
C PRO A 223 22.63 9.28 0.52
N GLN A 224 21.65 8.36 0.40
CA GLN A 224 20.38 8.59 -0.32
C GLN A 224 19.53 9.67 0.33
N GLY A 225 19.43 9.66 1.66
CA GLY A 225 18.69 10.67 2.44
C GLY A 225 19.32 12.05 2.37
N ARG A 226 20.64 12.13 2.42
CA ARG A 226 21.38 13.41 2.28
C ARG A 226 21.21 14.06 0.90
N LEU A 227 21.17 13.27 -0.16
CA LEU A 227 20.87 13.78 -1.52
C LEU A 227 19.46 14.40 -1.61
N PHE A 228 18.53 13.89 -0.82
CA PHE A 228 17.19 14.45 -0.73
C PHE A 228 17.17 15.82 -0.03
N ASP A 229 17.92 16.00 1.06
CA ASP A 229 18.00 17.29 1.79
C ASP A 229 18.65 18.38 0.94
N VAL A 230 19.66 18.05 0.13
CA VAL A 230 20.32 19.00 -0.80
C VAL A 230 19.35 19.51 -1.87
N LYS A 231 18.47 18.65 -2.42
CA LYS A 231 17.45 19.07 -3.39
C LYS A 231 16.39 20.02 -2.79
N LYS A 232 16.04 19.86 -1.51
CA LYS A 232 15.14 20.78 -0.81
C LYS A 232 15.74 22.18 -0.59
N GLY A 233 17.04 22.27 -0.39
CA GLY A 233 17.75 23.55 -0.22
C GLY A 233 17.96 24.33 -1.51
N GLY A 234 17.86 23.68 -2.68
CA GLY A 234 18.05 24.28 -4.01
C GLY A 234 16.82 24.93 -4.63
N ASP A 235 15.62 24.56 -4.20
CA ASP A 235 14.35 25.10 -4.71
C ASP A 235 13.84 26.37 -3.95
N SER A 236 14.69 26.94 -3.09
CA SER A 236 14.36 28.13 -2.27
C SER A 236 15.14 29.39 -2.69
N GLN A 237 15.52 29.50 -3.98
CA GLN A 237 16.09 30.74 -4.53
C GLN A 237 15.29 31.23 -5.72
#